data_8401df23016e927a02e14b967667df52
#
_entry.id   8401df23016e927a02e14b967667df52
#
_cell.length_a   1.000
_cell.length_b   1.000
_cell.length_c   1.000
_cell.angle_alpha   90.00
_cell.angle_beta   90.00
_cell.angle_gamma   90.00
#
_symmetry.space_group_name_H-M   'P 1'
#
loop_
_entity.id
_entity.type
_entity.pdbx_description
1 polymer ?
#
loop_
_entity_poly.entity_id
_entity_poly.type
_entity_poly.pdbx_seq_one_letter_code
_entity_poly.pdbx_strand_id
1 'polypeptide(L)'
;DAPRGPAPDKKAGTKIEKLAQDWTADVKAFALAHEGDLVGIAPMDPLYVYEGYELTHPWVIVVGVSMEHEELDNLPPSLENTSNPVEVARQYNRAARPCRELNNFILSQGYEAKAWQGPFASALNMMPAAIQAGIGTLGKHGSLINEEFGSPFRISAVTTDIPLVGDAP
;
A
#
# COMPACT_ATOMS: atom_id res chain seq x y z
N ASP A 1 -14.02 10.04 -12.15
CA ASP A 1 -13.10 9.17 -11.40
C ASP A 1 -11.68 9.40 -11.86
N ALA A 2 -10.79 9.76 -10.92
CA ALA A 2 -9.37 9.82 -11.21
C ALA A 2 -8.84 8.41 -11.56
N PRO A 3 -7.93 8.26 -12.53
CA PRO A 3 -7.39 6.97 -12.90
C PRO A 3 -6.58 6.36 -11.76
N ARG A 4 -6.40 5.03 -11.81
CA ARG A 4 -5.64 4.26 -10.80
C ARG A 4 -4.13 4.56 -10.74
N GLY A 5 -3.66 5.55 -11.47
CA GLY A 5 -2.25 5.89 -11.59
C GLY A 5 -1.57 5.27 -12.83
N PRO A 6 -0.27 5.54 -13.02
CA PRO A 6 0.45 5.15 -14.21
C PRO A 6 0.63 3.63 -14.34
N ALA A 7 0.88 3.17 -15.55
CA ALA A 7 1.37 1.82 -15.79
C ALA A 7 2.82 1.68 -15.25
N PRO A 8 3.29 0.44 -14.97
CA PRO A 8 4.67 0.21 -14.57
C PRO A 8 5.64 0.67 -15.64
N ASP A 9 6.66 1.42 -15.25
CA ASP A 9 7.77 1.82 -16.10
C ASP A 9 8.77 0.68 -16.31
N LYS A 10 9.69 0.87 -17.24
CA LYS A 10 10.84 -0.01 -17.36
C LYS A 10 11.85 0.35 -16.26
N LYS A 11 12.41 -0.69 -15.63
CA LYS A 11 13.50 -0.51 -14.68
C LYS A 11 14.70 0.17 -15.35
N ALA A 12 15.30 1.15 -14.67
CA ALA A 12 16.55 1.77 -15.11
C ALA A 12 17.70 0.75 -15.14
N GLY A 13 18.61 0.91 -16.08
CA GLY A 13 19.73 -0.04 -16.27
C GLY A 13 20.81 0.06 -15.20
N THR A 14 20.86 1.14 -14.41
CA THR A 14 21.88 1.37 -13.39
C THR A 14 21.19 1.59 -12.04
N LYS A 15 21.63 0.84 -11.03
CA LYS A 15 21.17 1.04 -9.64
C LYS A 15 21.84 2.29 -9.05
N ILE A 16 21.05 3.13 -8.40
CA ILE A 16 21.56 4.21 -7.57
C ILE A 16 21.79 3.63 -6.17
N GLU A 17 23.03 3.69 -5.68
CA GLU A 17 23.37 3.18 -4.36
C GLU A 17 23.23 4.25 -3.30
N LYS A 18 22.51 3.93 -2.23
CA LYS A 18 22.38 4.71 -1.00
C LYS A 18 22.32 3.77 0.20
N LEU A 19 22.51 4.31 1.40
CA LEU A 19 22.29 3.57 2.64
C LEU A 19 20.80 3.15 2.75
N ALA A 20 20.53 2.02 3.37
CA ALA A 20 19.17 1.52 3.57
C ALA A 20 18.28 2.53 4.32
N GLN A 21 18.85 3.27 5.28
CA GLN A 21 18.16 4.32 6.03
C GLN A 21 17.72 5.48 5.13
N ASP A 22 18.59 5.90 4.20
CA ASP A 22 18.29 6.99 3.27
C ASP A 22 17.19 6.55 2.29
N TRP A 23 17.26 5.34 1.77
CA TRP A 23 16.19 4.77 0.93
C TRP A 23 14.88 4.66 1.68
N THR A 24 14.91 4.26 2.95
CA THR A 24 13.71 4.19 3.80
C THR A 24 13.06 5.56 3.94
N ALA A 25 13.86 6.60 4.19
CA ALA A 25 13.37 7.97 4.28
C ALA A 25 12.78 8.46 2.94
N ASP A 26 13.50 8.25 1.83
CA ASP A 26 13.05 8.67 0.49
C ASP A 26 11.74 7.98 0.08
N VAL A 27 11.63 6.68 0.29
CA VAL A 27 10.44 5.87 -0.04
C VAL A 27 9.23 6.33 0.75
N LYS A 28 9.40 6.54 2.05
CA LYS A 28 8.31 7.04 2.92
C LYS A 28 7.90 8.46 2.53
N ALA A 29 8.85 9.36 2.36
CA ALA A 29 8.58 10.73 1.93
C ALA A 29 7.86 10.77 0.57
N PHE A 30 8.29 9.92 -0.38
CA PHE A 30 7.66 9.82 -1.69
C PHE A 30 6.21 9.36 -1.58
N ALA A 31 5.94 8.28 -0.84
CA ALA A 31 4.58 7.75 -0.68
C ALA A 31 3.62 8.77 -0.05
N LEU A 32 4.08 9.48 1.00
CA LEU A 32 3.29 10.52 1.67
C LEU A 32 3.07 11.76 0.78
N ALA A 33 4.01 12.09 -0.10
CA ALA A 33 3.86 13.19 -1.07
C ALA A 33 2.92 12.85 -2.24
N HIS A 34 2.59 11.56 -2.44
CA HIS A 34 1.79 11.07 -3.56
C HIS A 34 0.48 10.40 -3.08
N GLU A 35 -0.30 11.12 -2.30
CA GLU A 35 -1.63 10.73 -1.79
C GLU A 35 -1.64 9.58 -0.74
N GLY A 36 -0.51 9.08 -0.28
CA GLY A 36 -0.47 8.16 0.87
C GLY A 36 -0.71 8.92 2.17
N ASP A 37 -1.58 8.40 3.04
CA ASP A 37 -1.79 8.95 4.39
C ASP A 37 -0.98 8.19 5.43
N LEU A 38 -0.71 6.91 5.16
CA LEU A 38 0.07 6.00 5.98
C LEU A 38 1.12 5.29 5.13
N VAL A 39 2.31 5.06 5.67
CA VAL A 39 3.32 4.23 5.03
C VAL A 39 4.12 3.46 6.07
N GLY A 40 4.29 2.16 5.83
CA GLY A 40 5.11 1.30 6.68
C GLY A 40 5.85 0.26 5.86
N ILE A 41 6.95 -0.25 6.39
CA ILE A 41 7.86 -1.17 5.73
C ILE A 41 8.03 -2.42 6.59
N ALA A 42 7.79 -3.59 6.01
CA ALA A 42 8.05 -4.87 6.65
C ALA A 42 9.02 -5.72 5.82
N PRO A 43 9.84 -6.56 6.45
CA PRO A 43 10.51 -7.63 5.71
C PRO A 43 9.47 -8.57 5.12
N MET A 44 9.77 -9.14 3.95
CA MET A 44 8.90 -10.17 3.35
C MET A 44 8.94 -11.43 4.20
N ASP A 45 7.75 -11.93 4.54
CA ASP A 45 7.58 -13.23 5.19
C ASP A 45 6.84 -14.18 4.21
N PRO A 46 7.30 -15.42 4.01
CA PRO A 46 6.58 -16.40 3.20
C PRO A 46 5.10 -16.59 3.60
N LEU A 47 4.75 -16.37 4.86
CA LEU A 47 3.38 -16.42 5.36
C LEU A 47 2.46 -15.33 4.79
N TYR A 48 3.02 -14.30 4.14
CA TYR A 48 2.22 -13.28 3.45
C TYR A 48 1.83 -13.72 2.04
N VAL A 49 2.39 -14.82 1.54
CA VAL A 49 2.21 -15.27 0.16
C VAL A 49 1.18 -16.40 0.13
N TYR A 50 0.16 -16.25 -0.70
CA TYR A 50 -0.85 -17.29 -0.88
C TYR A 50 -0.27 -18.53 -1.58
N GLU A 51 -0.83 -19.69 -1.25
CA GLU A 51 -0.44 -20.99 -1.82
C GLU A 51 -0.46 -20.95 -3.36
N GLY A 52 0.59 -21.51 -3.97
CA GLY A 52 0.75 -21.53 -5.43
C GLY A 52 1.46 -20.30 -6.02
N TYR A 53 1.84 -19.33 -5.19
CA TYR A 53 2.63 -18.17 -5.60
C TYR A 53 4.00 -18.15 -4.94
N GLU A 54 4.93 -17.44 -5.58
CA GLU A 54 6.25 -17.17 -5.05
C GLU A 54 6.57 -15.68 -5.21
N LEU A 55 7.04 -15.04 -4.13
CA LEU A 55 7.49 -13.65 -4.12
C LEU A 55 8.91 -13.61 -3.57
N THR A 56 9.85 -13.11 -4.36
CA THR A 56 11.28 -13.13 -4.08
C THR A 56 11.84 -11.82 -3.55
N HIS A 57 11.04 -10.74 -3.59
CA HIS A 57 11.45 -9.45 -3.08
C HIS A 57 11.57 -9.47 -1.55
N PRO A 58 12.67 -8.97 -0.97
CA PRO A 58 12.90 -9.03 0.48
C PRO A 58 12.06 -8.04 1.31
N TRP A 59 11.43 -7.05 0.66
CA TRP A 59 10.70 -6.00 1.35
C TRP A 59 9.29 -5.82 0.83
N VAL A 60 8.39 -5.47 1.75
CA VAL A 60 7.01 -5.04 1.48
C VAL A 60 6.84 -3.63 2.03
N ILE A 61 6.49 -2.67 1.18
CA ILE A 61 6.11 -1.32 1.56
C ILE A 61 4.59 -1.27 1.50
N VAL A 62 3.93 -1.01 2.62
CA VAL A 62 2.48 -0.87 2.68
C VAL A 62 2.12 0.61 2.72
N VAL A 63 1.20 1.02 1.87
CA VAL A 63 0.68 2.38 1.80
C VAL A 63 -0.81 2.34 2.12
N GLY A 64 -1.25 3.16 3.07
CA GLY A 64 -2.64 3.33 3.44
C GLY A 64 -3.19 4.67 2.99
N VAL A 65 -4.47 4.69 2.65
CA VAL A 65 -5.25 5.91 2.38
C VAL A 65 -6.53 5.90 3.20
N SER A 66 -6.79 6.98 3.90
CA SER A 66 -8.00 7.16 4.71
C SER A 66 -9.25 7.26 3.84
N MET A 67 -10.39 6.92 4.41
CA MET A 67 -11.71 7.11 3.79
C MET A 67 -12.47 8.19 4.54
N GLU A 68 -13.36 8.90 3.81
CA GLU A 68 -14.19 9.94 4.40
C GLU A 68 -15.27 9.32 5.30
N HIS A 69 -15.18 9.55 6.60
CA HIS A 69 -16.05 8.94 7.59
C HIS A 69 -17.50 9.32 7.39
N GLU A 70 -17.78 10.61 7.11
CA GLU A 70 -19.13 11.12 6.88
C GLU A 70 -19.84 10.43 5.70
N GLU A 71 -19.09 10.06 4.66
CA GLU A 71 -19.63 9.33 3.50
C GLU A 71 -19.91 7.86 3.83
N LEU A 72 -19.15 7.26 4.77
CA LEU A 72 -19.32 5.87 5.19
C LEU A 72 -20.51 5.69 6.13
N ASP A 73 -20.89 6.70 6.90
CA ASP A 73 -22.01 6.64 7.86
C ASP A 73 -23.37 6.58 7.16
N ASN A 74 -23.44 6.85 5.86
CA ASN A 74 -24.66 6.75 5.06
C ASN A 74 -25.03 5.29 4.74
N LEU A 75 -25.39 4.51 5.74
CA LEU A 75 -25.84 3.12 5.63
C LEU A 75 -27.28 2.94 6.13
N PRO A 76 -28.07 2.06 5.51
CA PRO A 76 -27.79 1.29 4.29
C PRO A 76 -27.86 2.19 3.03
N PRO A 77 -27.09 1.83 1.98
CA PRO A 77 -27.17 2.56 0.71
C PRO A 77 -28.58 2.38 0.11
N SER A 78 -29.09 3.46 -0.47
CA SER A 78 -30.38 3.46 -1.19
C SER A 78 -30.18 3.97 -2.62
N LEU A 79 -31.24 3.88 -3.44
CA LEU A 79 -31.20 4.47 -4.79
C LEU A 79 -31.05 6.00 -4.76
N GLU A 80 -31.43 6.63 -3.65
CA GLU A 80 -31.35 8.08 -3.44
C GLU A 80 -30.03 8.50 -2.80
N ASN A 81 -29.37 7.58 -2.06
CA ASN A 81 -28.08 7.82 -1.42
C ASN A 81 -27.11 6.69 -1.71
N THR A 82 -26.17 6.91 -2.62
CA THR A 82 -25.11 6.00 -3.04
C THR A 82 -23.73 6.48 -2.60
N SER A 83 -23.63 7.40 -1.65
CA SER A 83 -22.35 8.00 -1.24
C SER A 83 -21.36 6.96 -0.72
N ASN A 84 -21.80 6.04 0.15
CA ASN A 84 -20.95 5.00 0.72
C ASN A 84 -20.28 4.10 -0.36
N PRO A 85 -21.00 3.41 -1.28
CA PRO A 85 -20.33 2.59 -2.29
C PRO A 85 -19.49 3.41 -3.28
N VAL A 86 -19.85 4.68 -3.54
CA VAL A 86 -19.04 5.57 -4.37
C VAL A 86 -17.76 5.94 -3.66
N GLU A 87 -17.81 6.24 -2.36
CA GLU A 87 -16.61 6.53 -1.56
C GLU A 87 -15.68 5.32 -1.51
N VAL A 88 -16.19 4.13 -1.23
CA VAL A 88 -15.40 2.89 -1.25
C VAL A 88 -14.69 2.70 -2.60
N ALA A 89 -15.41 2.87 -3.72
CA ALA A 89 -14.84 2.74 -5.06
C ALA A 89 -13.78 3.82 -5.36
N ARG A 90 -14.03 5.06 -4.92
CA ARG A 90 -13.08 6.18 -5.04
C ARG A 90 -11.79 5.89 -4.30
N GLN A 91 -11.87 5.40 -3.07
CA GLN A 91 -10.69 5.10 -2.26
C GLN A 91 -9.90 3.87 -2.73
N TYR A 92 -10.51 2.90 -3.40
CA TYR A 92 -9.76 1.86 -4.10
C TYR A 92 -8.90 2.45 -5.23
N ASN A 93 -9.43 3.40 -6.00
CA ASN A 93 -8.65 4.08 -7.04
C ASN A 93 -7.58 4.99 -6.43
N ARG A 94 -7.90 5.70 -5.33
CA ARG A 94 -6.94 6.53 -4.61
C ARG A 94 -5.80 5.69 -4.05
N ALA A 95 -6.05 4.56 -3.39
CA ALA A 95 -5.02 3.68 -2.85
C ALA A 95 -4.10 3.08 -3.94
N ALA A 96 -4.58 2.94 -5.16
CA ALA A 96 -3.79 2.41 -6.26
C ALA A 96 -2.74 3.42 -6.78
N ARG A 97 -3.00 4.73 -6.71
CA ARG A 97 -2.11 5.76 -7.26
C ARG A 97 -0.77 5.83 -6.55
N PRO A 98 -0.69 6.05 -5.23
CA PRO A 98 0.59 6.12 -4.52
C PRO A 98 1.41 4.84 -4.67
N CYS A 99 0.76 3.68 -4.70
CA CYS A 99 1.39 2.39 -4.92
C CYS A 99 2.05 2.30 -6.31
N ARG A 100 1.39 2.76 -7.37
CA ARG A 100 1.94 2.75 -8.72
C ARG A 100 3.02 3.79 -8.94
N GLU A 101 2.83 4.98 -8.40
CA GLU A 101 3.85 6.04 -8.44
C GLU A 101 5.12 5.60 -7.71
N LEU A 102 4.97 5.03 -6.51
CA LEU A 102 6.08 4.49 -5.74
C LEU A 102 6.80 3.35 -6.47
N ASN A 103 6.04 2.44 -7.10
CA ASN A 103 6.60 1.40 -7.94
C ASN A 103 7.49 1.99 -9.05
N ASN A 104 7.00 3.00 -9.77
CA ASN A 104 7.75 3.64 -10.85
C ASN A 104 8.95 4.43 -10.33
N PHE A 105 8.81 5.09 -9.20
CA PHE A 105 9.94 5.71 -8.51
C PHE A 105 11.05 4.69 -8.23
N ILE A 106 10.75 3.55 -7.63
CA ILE A 106 11.74 2.51 -7.33
C ILE A 106 12.36 1.93 -8.60
N LEU A 107 11.57 1.65 -9.64
CA LEU A 107 12.06 1.19 -10.92
C LEU A 107 13.02 2.21 -11.56
N SER A 108 12.75 3.50 -11.43
CA SER A 108 13.62 4.57 -11.94
C SER A 108 14.98 4.65 -11.22
N GLN A 109 15.05 4.15 -9.99
CA GLN A 109 16.30 4.03 -9.23
C GLN A 109 17.10 2.76 -9.56
N GLY A 110 16.62 1.92 -10.48
CA GLY A 110 17.28 0.71 -10.97
C GLY A 110 17.02 -0.54 -10.11
N TYR A 111 16.06 -0.51 -9.22
CA TYR A 111 15.65 -1.66 -8.40
C TYR A 111 14.42 -2.34 -8.95
N GLU A 112 14.20 -3.61 -8.60
CA GLU A 112 12.97 -4.31 -8.93
C GLU A 112 11.84 -3.84 -8.00
N ALA A 113 10.65 -3.69 -8.56
CA ALA A 113 9.47 -3.36 -7.81
C ALA A 113 8.22 -3.94 -8.45
N LYS A 114 7.23 -4.29 -7.63
CA LYS A 114 5.91 -4.74 -8.09
C LYS A 114 4.82 -4.16 -7.21
N ALA A 115 3.89 -3.43 -7.83
CA ALA A 115 2.73 -2.85 -7.19
C ALA A 115 1.62 -3.91 -6.99
N TRP A 116 1.04 -3.92 -5.79
CA TRP A 116 -0.07 -4.77 -5.38
C TRP A 116 -1.23 -3.89 -4.93
N GLN A 117 -2.31 -3.92 -5.69
CA GLN A 117 -3.46 -3.08 -5.46
C GLN A 117 -4.62 -3.94 -4.96
N GLY A 118 -5.26 -3.55 -3.87
CA GLY A 118 -6.55 -4.13 -3.53
C GLY A 118 -7.63 -3.77 -4.56
N PRO A 119 -8.56 -4.66 -4.84
CA PRO A 119 -8.75 -6.04 -4.40
C PRO A 119 -7.97 -7.10 -5.24
N PHE A 120 -7.07 -6.70 -6.11
CA PHE A 120 -6.38 -7.56 -7.09
C PHE A 120 -4.97 -8.00 -6.68
N ALA A 121 -4.66 -8.00 -5.40
CA ALA A 121 -3.37 -8.43 -4.86
C ALA A 121 -3.30 -9.98 -4.71
N SER A 122 -3.56 -10.71 -5.78
CA SER A 122 -3.85 -12.15 -5.80
C SER A 122 -2.77 -13.05 -5.16
N ALA A 123 -1.51 -12.63 -5.11
CA ALA A 123 -0.42 -13.42 -4.53
C ALA A 123 -0.02 -12.97 -3.12
N LEU A 124 -0.32 -11.74 -2.74
CA LEU A 124 0.13 -11.11 -1.49
C LEU A 124 -1.05 -10.84 -0.55
N ASN A 125 -1.03 -11.42 0.64
CA ASN A 125 -1.85 -10.99 1.75
C ASN A 125 -1.21 -9.76 2.41
N MET A 126 -1.74 -8.59 2.15
CA MET A 126 -1.18 -7.32 2.64
C MET A 126 -1.45 -7.08 4.13
N MET A 127 -2.46 -7.74 4.71
CA MET A 127 -2.89 -7.46 6.11
C MET A 127 -1.80 -7.80 7.14
N PRO A 128 -1.19 -9.00 7.17
CA PRO A 128 -0.12 -9.29 8.11
C PRO A 128 1.13 -8.43 7.86
N ALA A 129 1.45 -8.09 6.60
CA ALA A 129 2.53 -7.17 6.30
C ALA A 129 2.25 -5.76 6.86
N ALA A 130 1.01 -5.28 6.78
CA ALA A 130 0.61 -3.99 7.35
C ALA A 130 0.74 -3.96 8.88
N ILE A 131 0.38 -5.06 9.57
CA ILE A 131 0.56 -5.19 11.02
C ILE A 131 2.05 -5.14 11.37
N GLN A 132 2.87 -5.93 10.69
CA GLN A 132 4.31 -5.97 10.92
C GLN A 132 5.00 -4.63 10.60
N ALA A 133 4.45 -3.87 9.66
CA ALA A 133 4.92 -2.53 9.30
C ALA A 133 4.38 -1.40 10.22
N GLY A 134 3.68 -1.72 11.30
CA GLY A 134 3.15 -0.74 12.24
C GLY A 134 1.98 0.12 11.71
N ILE A 135 1.32 -0.31 10.63
CA ILE A 135 0.19 0.43 10.04
C ILE A 135 -1.06 0.34 10.94
N GLY A 136 -1.21 -0.74 11.70
CA GLY A 136 -2.32 -0.94 12.59
C GLY A 136 -2.37 -2.35 13.17
N THR A 137 -3.40 -2.62 13.97
CA THR A 137 -3.64 -3.90 14.64
C THR A 137 -4.88 -4.59 14.09
N LEU A 138 -4.98 -5.91 14.27
CA LEU A 138 -6.16 -6.66 13.84
C LEU A 138 -7.32 -6.46 14.81
N GLY A 139 -8.41 -5.89 14.33
CA GLY A 139 -9.66 -5.77 15.09
C GLY A 139 -10.42 -7.09 15.19
N LYS A 140 -11.30 -7.22 16.19
CA LYS A 140 -12.17 -8.41 16.38
C LYS A 140 -13.08 -8.70 15.17
N HIS A 141 -13.36 -7.70 14.37
CA HIS A 141 -14.17 -7.82 13.14
C HIS A 141 -13.35 -8.25 11.91
N GLY A 142 -12.05 -8.53 12.07
CA GLY A 142 -11.19 -9.00 10.99
C GLY A 142 -10.60 -7.92 10.08
N SER A 143 -10.84 -6.63 10.36
CA SER A 143 -10.20 -5.51 9.65
C SER A 143 -9.04 -4.93 10.47
N LEU A 144 -8.12 -4.25 9.81
CA LEU A 144 -7.09 -3.45 10.48
C LEU A 144 -7.72 -2.23 11.15
N ILE A 145 -7.16 -1.87 12.31
CA ILE A 145 -7.48 -0.65 13.05
C ILE A 145 -6.19 0.14 13.21
N ASN A 146 -6.18 1.36 12.71
CA ASN A 146 -5.11 2.34 12.90
C ASN A 146 -5.50 3.30 14.04
N GLU A 147 -4.52 3.78 14.80
CA GLU A 147 -4.79 4.66 15.95
C GLU A 147 -5.36 6.03 15.53
N GLU A 148 -4.96 6.54 14.38
CA GLU A 148 -5.38 7.86 13.88
C GLU A 148 -6.68 7.77 13.07
N PHE A 149 -6.78 6.79 12.16
CA PHE A 149 -7.87 6.70 11.18
C PHE A 149 -8.94 5.65 11.55
N GLY A 150 -8.76 4.90 12.62
CA GLY A 150 -9.67 3.78 12.94
C GLY A 150 -9.57 2.65 11.90
N SER A 151 -10.71 2.06 11.53
CA SER A 151 -10.81 1.02 10.49
C SER A 151 -11.13 1.55 9.07
N PRO A 152 -11.63 2.79 8.86
CA PRO A 152 -11.95 3.28 7.52
C PRO A 152 -10.71 3.74 6.74
N PHE A 153 -9.90 2.79 6.27
CA PHE A 153 -8.81 3.06 5.34
C PHE A 153 -8.60 1.90 4.37
N ARG A 154 -7.93 2.17 3.26
CA ARG A 154 -7.57 1.18 2.25
C ARG A 154 -6.06 1.06 2.19
N ILE A 155 -5.59 -0.16 1.95
CA ILE A 155 -4.16 -0.43 1.78
C ILE A 155 -3.84 -0.92 0.39
N SER A 156 -2.64 -0.60 -0.05
CA SER A 156 -1.94 -1.15 -1.20
C SER A 156 -0.49 -1.43 -0.81
N ALA A 157 0.25 -2.17 -1.61
CA ALA A 157 1.62 -2.48 -1.28
C ALA A 157 2.54 -2.45 -2.50
N VAL A 158 3.82 -2.25 -2.26
CA VAL A 158 4.89 -2.45 -3.24
C VAL A 158 5.89 -3.44 -2.65
N THR A 159 6.19 -4.53 -3.39
CA THR A 159 7.30 -5.40 -3.05
C THR A 159 8.54 -5.03 -3.85
N THR A 160 9.74 -5.08 -3.25
CA THR A 160 10.95 -4.56 -3.88
C THR A 160 12.23 -5.21 -3.34
N ASP A 161 13.31 -5.12 -4.12
CA ASP A 161 14.68 -5.47 -3.73
C ASP A 161 15.52 -4.24 -3.31
N ILE A 162 14.94 -3.02 -3.31
CA ILE A 162 15.64 -1.83 -2.81
C ILE A 162 16.00 -2.05 -1.32
N PRO A 163 17.24 -1.74 -0.88
CA PRO A 163 17.62 -1.95 0.51
C PRO A 163 16.84 -0.99 1.44
N LEU A 164 16.10 -1.56 2.40
CA LEU A 164 15.28 -0.80 3.34
C LEU A 164 15.58 -1.19 4.79
N VAL A 165 15.06 -0.41 5.72
CA VAL A 165 14.98 -0.73 7.15
C VAL A 165 13.50 -0.93 7.47
N GLY A 166 13.17 -2.09 8.06
CA GLY A 166 11.80 -2.39 8.48
C GLY A 166 11.37 -1.56 9.68
N ASP A 167 10.09 -1.25 9.72
CA ASP A 167 9.45 -0.66 10.90
C ASP A 167 9.16 -1.75 11.94
N ALA A 168 8.87 -1.32 13.16
CA ALA A 168 8.37 -2.20 14.21
C ALA A 168 6.84 -2.17 14.25
N PRO A 169 6.18 -3.28 14.60
CA PRO A 169 4.73 -3.34 14.81
C PRO A 169 4.28 -2.53 16.01
#